data_8e08ed069c086a57c4cc8f053e76cdc1
#
_entry.id   8e08ed069c086a57c4cc8f053e76cdc1
#
_cell.length_a   1.000
_cell.length_b   1.000
_cell.length_c   1.000
_cell.angle_alpha   90.00
_cell.angle_beta   90.00
_cell.angle_gamma   90.00
#
_symmetry.space_group_name_H-M   'P 1'
#
loop_
_entity.id
_entity.type
_entity.pdbx_description
1 polymer ?
#
loop_
_entity_poly.entity_id
_entity_poly.type
_entity_poly.pdbx_seq_one_letter_code
_entity_poly.pdbx_strand_id
1 'polypeptide(L)'
;MAILNPNEIFYTSFEPKQSNRFVMYMDGVPSYLIKGVSAVTLAQTAVALNHINVQRFVKGKTKWNPITLTLFESITPSGAQAVMEWVRLGHESVTGRDGYSDFYKKDLTFNVIGPVGDIVSEWVIKGAVITSVDFGEYNYDDDGVAVNIKLEIQPDYAVLNF
;
A
#
# COMPACT_ATOMS: atom_id res chain seq x y z
N MET A 1 -19.09 -38.87 18.65
CA MET A 1 -18.59 -37.67 19.36
C MET A 1 -17.18 -37.40 18.82
N ALA A 2 -16.97 -36.32 18.08
CA ALA A 2 -15.65 -35.97 17.56
C ALA A 2 -14.81 -35.52 18.74
N ILE A 3 -13.68 -36.18 18.98
CA ILE A 3 -12.70 -35.79 19.99
C ILE A 3 -11.91 -34.63 19.37
N LEU A 4 -12.04 -33.44 19.95
CA LEU A 4 -11.23 -32.29 19.56
C LEU A 4 -9.75 -32.60 19.79
N ASN A 5 -8.95 -32.46 18.73
CA ASN A 5 -7.51 -32.64 18.82
C ASN A 5 -6.89 -31.35 19.42
N PRO A 6 -6.25 -31.42 20.60
CA PRO A 6 -5.65 -30.23 21.21
C PRO A 6 -4.61 -29.52 20.32
N ASN A 7 -3.93 -30.27 19.47
CA ASN A 7 -2.93 -29.71 18.54
C ASN A 7 -3.55 -28.88 17.40
N GLU A 8 -4.84 -29.03 17.16
CA GLU A 8 -5.56 -28.19 16.19
C GLU A 8 -6.06 -26.88 16.80
N ILE A 9 -6.24 -26.87 18.13
CA ILE A 9 -6.75 -25.71 18.88
C ILE A 9 -5.61 -24.89 19.46
N PHE A 10 -4.60 -25.55 20.01
CA PHE A 10 -3.48 -24.92 20.69
C PHE A 10 -2.19 -25.20 19.94
N TYR A 11 -1.82 -24.25 19.07
CA TYR A 11 -0.57 -24.35 18.33
C TYR A 11 0.57 -23.74 19.14
N THR A 12 1.55 -24.55 19.51
CA THR A 12 2.63 -24.18 20.45
C THR A 12 3.74 -23.34 19.84
N SER A 13 3.84 -23.28 18.51
CA SER A 13 4.91 -22.56 17.79
C SER A 13 4.37 -21.48 16.85
N PHE A 14 3.17 -20.96 17.13
CA PHE A 14 2.55 -19.92 16.31
C PHE A 14 3.14 -18.54 16.65
N GLU A 15 3.82 -17.92 15.68
CA GLU A 15 4.32 -16.56 15.77
C GLU A 15 3.54 -15.68 14.77
N PRO A 16 2.64 -14.81 15.23
CA PRO A 16 1.88 -13.95 14.34
C PRO A 16 2.75 -12.81 13.78
N LYS A 17 2.49 -12.42 12.53
CA LYS A 17 3.06 -11.21 11.96
C LYS A 17 2.55 -10.00 12.72
N GLN A 18 3.44 -9.09 13.08
CA GLN A 18 3.09 -7.86 13.80
C GLN A 18 2.98 -6.68 12.83
N SER A 19 1.94 -5.88 13.00
CA SER A 19 1.64 -4.74 12.12
C SER A 19 2.68 -3.60 12.16
N ASN A 20 3.48 -3.54 13.20
CA ASN A 20 4.53 -2.52 13.38
C ASN A 20 5.90 -2.94 12.82
N ARG A 21 6.02 -4.17 12.30
CA ARG A 21 7.27 -4.70 11.75
C ARG A 21 7.19 -4.76 10.23
N PHE A 22 7.44 -3.62 9.59
CA PHE A 22 7.46 -3.53 8.14
C PHE A 22 8.47 -2.49 7.66
N VAL A 23 8.92 -2.64 6.43
CA VAL A 23 9.71 -1.63 5.69
C VAL A 23 9.16 -1.53 4.29
N MET A 24 8.97 -0.32 3.82
CA MET A 24 8.57 -0.05 2.45
C MET A 24 9.66 0.74 1.73
N TYR A 25 9.94 0.31 0.52
CA TYR A 25 10.89 0.98 -0.36
C TYR A 25 10.14 1.64 -1.52
N MET A 26 10.38 2.92 -1.67
CA MET A 26 9.82 3.75 -2.72
C MET A 26 10.93 4.62 -3.28
N ASP A 27 11.11 4.60 -4.60
CA ASP A 27 12.15 5.39 -5.24
C ASP A 27 11.94 6.90 -5.00
N GLY A 28 12.99 7.57 -4.55
CA GLY A 28 12.98 9.00 -4.26
C GLY A 28 12.46 9.38 -2.87
N VAL A 29 11.92 8.45 -2.09
CA VAL A 29 11.45 8.71 -0.72
C VAL A 29 12.22 7.86 0.28
N PRO A 30 12.88 8.45 1.28
CA PRO A 30 13.56 7.69 2.33
C PRO A 30 12.58 6.79 3.11
N SER A 31 12.95 5.52 3.31
CA SER A 31 12.09 4.54 3.97
C SER A 31 11.69 4.93 5.40
N TYR A 32 12.55 5.67 6.10
CA TYR A 32 12.27 6.10 7.48
C TYR A 32 11.20 7.19 7.58
N LEU A 33 10.82 7.83 6.49
CA LEU A 33 9.71 8.80 6.47
C LEU A 33 8.35 8.11 6.39
N ILE A 34 8.31 6.84 6.02
CA ILE A 34 7.05 6.10 5.89
C ILE A 34 6.53 5.74 7.28
N LYS A 35 5.40 6.31 7.65
CA LYS A 35 4.74 6.07 8.93
C LYS A 35 3.81 4.86 8.90
N GLY A 36 3.08 4.69 7.83
CA GLY A 36 2.10 3.63 7.71
C GLY A 36 1.71 3.33 6.27
N VAL A 37 1.28 2.12 6.07
CA VAL A 37 0.81 1.59 4.78
C VAL A 37 -0.49 0.86 5.02
N SER A 38 -1.51 1.09 4.19
CA SER A 38 -2.73 0.28 4.23
C SER A 38 -2.48 -1.12 3.64
N ALA A 39 -3.38 -2.04 3.92
CA ALA A 39 -3.30 -3.37 3.35
C ALA A 39 -3.37 -3.35 1.81
N VAL A 40 -2.61 -4.24 1.19
CA VAL A 40 -2.74 -4.53 -0.23
C VAL A 40 -4.02 -5.37 -0.42
N THR A 41 -4.99 -4.85 -1.13
CA THR A 41 -6.29 -5.50 -1.32
C THR A 41 -6.64 -5.62 -2.79
N LEU A 42 -7.35 -6.67 -3.11
CA LEU A 42 -7.88 -6.89 -4.45
C LEU A 42 -9.38 -7.22 -4.39
N ALA A 43 -10.10 -6.87 -5.42
CA ALA A 43 -11.50 -7.18 -5.59
C ALA A 43 -11.69 -7.99 -6.87
N GLN A 44 -12.51 -9.02 -6.78
CA GLN A 44 -12.92 -9.84 -7.92
C GLN A 44 -14.43 -9.81 -8.04
N THR A 45 -14.93 -9.53 -9.23
CA THR A 45 -16.36 -9.58 -9.49
C THR A 45 -16.80 -11.03 -9.72
N ALA A 46 -17.97 -11.36 -9.20
CA ALA A 46 -18.64 -12.61 -9.50
C ALA A 46 -19.69 -12.37 -10.59
N VAL A 47 -19.58 -13.12 -11.67
CA VAL A 47 -20.56 -13.09 -12.77
C VAL A 47 -21.58 -14.18 -12.54
N ALA A 48 -22.85 -13.80 -12.43
CA ALA A 48 -23.94 -14.74 -12.24
C ALA A 48 -24.34 -15.40 -13.54
N LEU A 49 -24.41 -16.71 -13.53
CA LEU A 49 -24.97 -17.54 -14.61
C LEU A 49 -26.31 -18.09 -14.13
N ASN A 50 -27.39 -17.61 -14.72
CA ASN A 50 -28.73 -18.03 -14.37
C ASN A 50 -29.12 -19.25 -15.21
N HIS A 51 -29.64 -20.29 -14.56
CA HIS A 51 -30.14 -21.48 -15.20
C HIS A 51 -31.39 -21.97 -14.50
N ILE A 52 -32.55 -21.79 -15.13
CA ILE A 52 -33.89 -22.10 -14.61
C ILE A 52 -34.10 -21.52 -13.18
N ASN A 53 -34.07 -22.37 -12.16
CA ASN A 53 -34.23 -21.99 -10.75
C ASN A 53 -32.91 -21.98 -9.95
N VAL A 54 -31.78 -22.09 -10.64
CA VAL A 54 -30.44 -22.18 -10.03
C VAL A 54 -29.55 -21.08 -10.58
N GLN A 55 -28.83 -20.43 -9.67
CA GLN A 55 -27.83 -19.43 -10.01
C GLN A 55 -26.43 -19.96 -9.67
N ARG A 56 -25.50 -19.84 -10.61
CA ARG A 56 -24.09 -20.18 -10.42
C ARG A 56 -23.24 -18.96 -10.67
N PHE A 57 -22.05 -18.91 -10.08
CA PHE A 57 -21.16 -17.78 -10.19
C PHE A 57 -19.83 -18.23 -10.77
N VAL A 58 -19.30 -17.42 -11.69
CA VAL A 58 -17.95 -17.54 -12.21
C VAL A 58 -17.18 -16.25 -11.91
N LYS A 59 -15.87 -16.37 -11.87
CA LYS A 59 -14.99 -15.24 -11.61
C LYS A 59 -15.02 -14.25 -12.79
N GLY A 60 -15.23 -12.98 -12.49
CA GLY A 60 -15.11 -11.87 -13.44
C GLY A 60 -13.72 -11.23 -13.42
N LYS A 61 -13.67 -9.92 -13.65
CA LYS A 61 -12.42 -9.15 -13.64
C LYS A 61 -11.86 -9.00 -12.22
N THR A 62 -10.54 -9.03 -12.12
CA THR A 62 -9.80 -8.71 -10.91
C THR A 62 -9.35 -7.26 -10.97
N LYS A 63 -9.54 -6.53 -9.87
CA LYS A 63 -9.10 -5.15 -9.70
C LYS A 63 -8.31 -5.04 -8.41
N TRP A 64 -7.14 -4.41 -8.49
CA TRP A 64 -6.38 -4.01 -7.31
C TRP A 64 -6.89 -2.68 -6.79
N ASN A 65 -7.13 -2.61 -5.50
CA ASN A 65 -7.64 -1.40 -4.86
C ASN A 65 -6.50 -0.42 -4.57
N PRO A 66 -6.80 0.88 -4.43
CA PRO A 66 -5.82 1.86 -4.03
C PRO A 66 -5.19 1.53 -2.67
N ILE A 67 -3.92 1.88 -2.53
CA ILE A 67 -3.15 1.72 -1.28
C ILE A 67 -2.92 3.11 -0.72
N THR A 68 -3.22 3.28 0.56
CA THR A 68 -2.97 4.55 1.27
C THR A 68 -1.64 4.48 1.99
N LEU A 69 -0.78 5.44 1.73
CA LEU A 69 0.50 5.66 2.40
C LEU A 69 0.41 6.89 3.29
N THR A 70 0.97 6.80 4.48
CA THR A 70 1.16 7.95 5.36
C THR A 70 2.65 8.17 5.56
N LEU A 71 3.10 9.39 5.31
CA LEU A 71 4.50 9.81 5.47
C LEU A 71 4.59 10.86 6.58
N PHE A 72 5.72 10.88 7.28
CA PHE A 72 6.09 12.03 8.10
C PHE A 72 6.58 13.17 7.22
N GLU A 73 6.17 14.40 7.48
CA GLU A 73 6.82 15.58 6.93
C GLU A 73 8.03 15.91 7.78
N SER A 74 9.19 15.91 7.17
CA SER A 74 10.47 16.26 7.81
C SER A 74 10.99 17.58 7.25
N ILE A 75 11.72 18.33 8.06
CA ILE A 75 12.36 19.58 7.62
C ILE A 75 13.40 19.27 6.54
N THR A 76 14.23 18.25 6.78
CA THR A 76 15.26 17.80 5.83
C THR A 76 15.53 16.32 6.03
N PRO A 77 15.34 15.46 5.04
CA PRO A 77 14.72 15.71 3.73
C PRO A 77 13.21 15.94 3.81
N SER A 78 12.66 16.81 2.96
CA SER A 78 11.21 17.07 2.91
C SER A 78 10.46 15.95 2.20
N GLY A 79 9.48 15.35 2.88
CA GLY A 79 8.60 14.35 2.28
C GLY A 79 7.70 14.93 1.19
N ALA A 80 7.19 16.15 1.40
CA ALA A 80 6.39 16.86 0.40
C ALA A 80 7.16 17.09 -0.90
N GLN A 81 8.42 17.45 -0.82
CA GLN A 81 9.26 17.68 -1.98
C GLN A 81 9.51 16.42 -2.79
N ALA A 82 9.81 15.31 -2.12
CA ALA A 82 10.01 14.01 -2.75
C ALA A 82 8.73 13.51 -3.46
N VAL A 83 7.57 13.70 -2.83
CA VAL A 83 6.27 13.35 -3.41
C VAL A 83 5.94 14.25 -4.60
N MET A 84 6.19 15.55 -4.52
CA MET A 84 5.96 16.47 -5.64
C MET A 84 6.87 16.19 -6.83
N GLU A 85 8.09 15.74 -6.62
CA GLU A 85 8.95 15.28 -7.72
C GLU A 85 8.34 14.11 -8.47
N TRP A 86 7.77 13.14 -7.75
CA TRP A 86 7.04 12.06 -8.40
C TRP A 86 5.81 12.56 -9.16
N VAL A 87 5.01 13.43 -8.57
CA VAL A 87 3.82 14.01 -9.22
C VAL A 87 4.20 14.79 -10.49
N ARG A 88 5.30 15.53 -10.47
CA ARG A 88 5.80 16.29 -11.64
C ARG A 88 6.17 15.41 -12.82
N LEU A 89 6.57 14.17 -12.60
CA LEU A 89 6.81 13.22 -13.68
C LEU A 89 5.55 12.92 -14.50
N GLY A 90 4.39 12.99 -13.86
CA GLY A 90 3.09 12.78 -14.50
C GLY A 90 2.41 14.07 -14.96
N HIS A 91 2.57 15.15 -14.19
CA HIS A 91 1.90 16.41 -14.44
C HIS A 91 2.71 17.61 -13.95
N GLU A 92 3.02 18.52 -14.84
CA GLU A 92 3.70 19.76 -14.50
C GLU A 92 2.68 20.86 -14.17
N SER A 93 2.72 21.37 -12.94
CA SER A 93 1.73 22.31 -12.42
C SER A 93 1.72 23.67 -13.13
N VAL A 94 2.88 24.12 -13.61
CA VAL A 94 3.03 25.46 -14.24
C VAL A 94 2.55 25.46 -15.68
N THR A 95 2.94 24.47 -16.47
CA THR A 95 2.62 24.40 -17.91
C THR A 95 1.39 23.58 -18.21
N GLY A 96 0.95 22.73 -17.27
CA GLY A 96 -0.16 21.81 -17.45
C GLY A 96 0.15 20.64 -18.39
N ARG A 97 1.42 20.38 -18.67
CA ARG A 97 1.85 19.25 -19.51
C ARG A 97 1.81 17.96 -18.73
N ASP A 98 1.35 16.92 -19.39
CA ASP A 98 1.36 15.54 -18.85
C ASP A 98 2.54 14.76 -19.39
N GLY A 99 3.10 13.89 -18.54
CA GLY A 99 4.15 12.96 -18.90
C GLY A 99 3.59 11.61 -19.39
N TYR A 100 4.44 10.85 -20.06
CA TYR A 100 4.10 9.47 -20.43
C TYR A 100 4.12 8.55 -19.21
N SER A 101 3.35 7.48 -19.27
CA SER A 101 3.22 6.51 -18.17
C SER A 101 4.54 5.88 -17.73
N ASP A 102 5.49 5.72 -18.63
CA ASP A 102 6.81 5.19 -18.33
C ASP A 102 7.62 6.07 -17.35
N PHE A 103 7.28 7.36 -17.26
CA PHE A 103 7.98 8.28 -16.38
C PHE A 103 7.40 8.32 -14.96
N TYR A 104 6.07 8.26 -14.82
CA TYR A 104 5.43 8.43 -13.51
C TYR A 104 5.03 7.12 -12.83
N LYS A 105 4.91 6.00 -13.56
CA LYS A 105 4.65 4.71 -12.93
C LYS A 105 5.91 4.18 -12.27
N LYS A 106 5.81 3.83 -11.00
CA LYS A 106 6.91 3.30 -10.20
C LYS A 106 6.56 1.96 -9.60
N ASP A 107 7.59 1.18 -9.33
CA ASP A 107 7.48 -0.07 -8.60
C ASP A 107 7.83 0.17 -7.13
N LEU A 108 7.02 -0.40 -6.24
CA LEU A 108 7.19 -0.30 -4.81
C LEU A 108 7.42 -1.68 -4.22
N THR A 109 8.22 -1.76 -3.17
CA THR A 109 8.46 -3.00 -2.43
C THR A 109 8.04 -2.82 -0.98
N PHE A 110 7.19 -3.71 -0.51
CA PHE A 110 6.72 -3.74 0.87
C PHE A 110 7.14 -5.05 1.53
N ASN A 111 7.98 -4.95 2.55
CA ASN A 111 8.52 -6.08 3.29
C ASN A 111 7.95 -6.14 4.70
N VAL A 112 7.49 -7.30 5.09
CA VAL A 112 7.14 -7.60 6.47
C VAL A 112 8.33 -8.28 7.14
N ILE A 113 8.70 -7.78 8.31
CA ILE A 113 9.90 -8.18 9.04
C ILE A 113 9.52 -9.08 10.23
N GLY A 114 10.28 -10.14 10.41
CA GLY A 114 10.15 -11.05 11.54
C GLY A 114 10.83 -10.53 12.82
N PRO A 115 10.73 -11.27 13.93
CA PRO A 115 11.24 -10.84 15.23
C PRO A 115 12.77 -10.71 15.29
N VAL A 116 13.48 -11.38 14.41
CA VAL A 116 14.96 -11.34 14.35
C VAL A 116 15.49 -10.43 13.25
N GLY A 117 14.62 -9.70 12.56
CA GLY A 117 14.99 -8.79 11.49
C GLY A 117 15.04 -9.41 10.09
N ASP A 118 14.61 -10.65 9.95
CA ASP A 118 14.48 -11.35 8.68
C ASP A 118 13.23 -10.90 7.91
N ILE A 119 13.28 -10.97 6.59
CA ILE A 119 12.12 -10.69 5.74
C ILE A 119 11.27 -11.95 5.65
N VAL A 120 10.06 -11.88 6.20
CA VAL A 120 9.12 -13.02 6.24
C VAL A 120 8.07 -12.96 5.15
N SER A 121 7.90 -11.80 4.53
CA SER A 121 6.93 -11.63 3.45
C SER A 121 7.31 -10.42 2.61
N GLU A 122 7.28 -10.56 1.29
CA GLU A 122 7.60 -9.49 0.36
C GLU A 122 6.46 -9.30 -0.64
N TRP A 123 5.93 -8.10 -0.68
CA TRP A 123 5.00 -7.65 -1.71
C TRP A 123 5.72 -6.72 -2.68
N VAL A 124 5.64 -7.04 -3.95
CA VAL A 124 6.07 -6.13 -5.03
C VAL A 124 4.85 -5.54 -5.70
N ILE A 125 4.74 -4.22 -5.63
CA ILE A 125 3.62 -3.45 -6.18
C ILE A 125 4.10 -2.83 -7.48
N LYS A 126 3.47 -3.23 -8.58
CA LYS A 126 3.87 -2.86 -9.93
C LYS A 126 2.98 -1.78 -10.53
N GLY A 127 3.61 -0.86 -11.26
CA GLY A 127 2.91 0.16 -12.01
C GLY A 127 2.12 1.13 -11.13
N ALA A 128 2.65 1.48 -9.97
CA ALA A 128 1.99 2.37 -9.03
C ALA A 128 2.00 3.82 -9.52
N VAL A 129 0.85 4.47 -9.44
CA VAL A 129 0.66 5.89 -9.75
C VAL A 129 -0.04 6.59 -8.59
N ILE A 130 0.38 7.80 -8.29
CA ILE A 130 -0.29 8.64 -7.27
C ILE A 130 -1.60 9.18 -7.87
N THR A 131 -2.71 8.92 -7.19
CA THR A 131 -4.03 9.42 -7.57
C THR A 131 -4.46 10.60 -6.72
N SER A 132 -4.01 10.70 -5.48
CA SER A 132 -4.36 11.76 -4.55
C SER A 132 -3.23 12.00 -3.56
N VAL A 133 -3.01 13.24 -3.20
CA VAL A 133 -2.03 13.65 -2.19
C VAL A 133 -2.67 14.67 -1.26
N ASP A 134 -2.54 14.45 0.04
CA ASP A 134 -2.86 15.41 1.09
C ASP A 134 -1.56 15.76 1.82
N PHE A 135 -1.13 17.00 1.70
CA PHE A 135 0.13 17.48 2.29
C PHE A 135 0.02 17.85 3.78
N GLY A 136 -1.10 17.59 4.39
CA GLY A 136 -1.35 17.85 5.79
C GLY A 136 -1.93 19.23 6.08
N GLU A 137 -2.33 19.40 7.32
CA GLU A 137 -2.98 20.60 7.84
C GLU A 137 -2.05 21.32 8.83
N TYR A 138 -2.05 22.63 8.78
CA TYR A 138 -1.32 23.49 9.72
C TYR A 138 -2.30 24.35 10.48
N ASN A 139 -2.21 24.32 11.80
CA ASN A 139 -3.06 25.11 12.67
C ASN A 139 -2.21 25.67 13.84
N TYR A 140 -2.32 26.96 14.08
CA TYR A 140 -1.60 27.63 15.20
C TYR A 140 -2.05 27.15 16.58
N ASP A 141 -3.27 26.63 16.68
CA ASP A 141 -3.81 26.10 17.94
C ASP A 141 -3.30 24.70 18.28
N ASP A 142 -2.62 24.02 17.35
CA ASP A 142 -2.05 22.70 17.55
C ASP A 142 -0.79 22.80 18.44
N ASP A 143 -0.71 21.91 19.43
CA ASP A 143 0.41 21.85 20.38
C ASP A 143 1.44 20.79 19.95
N GLY A 144 2.29 21.17 18.98
CA GLY A 144 3.45 20.35 18.59
C GLY A 144 3.13 19.05 17.86
N VAL A 145 2.01 18.97 17.18
CA VAL A 145 1.61 17.79 16.39
C VAL A 145 2.44 17.71 15.10
N ALA A 146 3.00 16.54 14.83
CA ALA A 146 3.74 16.30 13.60
C ALA A 146 2.81 16.28 12.37
N VAL A 147 3.21 16.97 11.31
CA VAL A 147 2.48 16.98 10.05
C VAL A 147 2.68 15.65 9.32
N ASN A 148 1.60 15.08 8.82
CA ASN A 148 1.61 13.85 8.03
C ASN A 148 1.15 14.13 6.61
N ILE A 149 1.81 13.47 5.65
CA ILE A 149 1.41 13.47 4.25
C ILE A 149 0.69 12.17 3.98
N LYS A 150 -0.49 12.24 3.37
CA LYS A 150 -1.25 11.07 2.96
C LYS A 150 -1.24 10.96 1.44
N LEU A 151 -0.85 9.79 0.96
CA LEU A 151 -0.84 9.45 -0.45
C LEU A 151 -1.85 8.36 -0.73
N GLU A 152 -2.57 8.49 -1.81
CA GLU A 152 -3.35 7.40 -2.38
C GLU A 152 -2.70 6.96 -3.68
N ILE A 153 -2.34 5.69 -3.74
CA ILE A 153 -1.59 5.10 -4.84
C ILE A 153 -2.43 4.01 -5.47
N GLN A 154 -2.62 4.08 -6.79
CA GLN A 154 -3.29 3.04 -7.55
C GLN A 154 -2.25 2.15 -8.23
N PRO A 155 -2.12 0.88 -7.83
CA PRO A 155 -1.26 -0.08 -8.51
C PRO A 155 -1.95 -0.69 -9.74
N ASP A 156 -1.15 -1.15 -10.69
CA ASP A 156 -1.65 -2.01 -11.78
C ASP A 156 -1.89 -3.43 -11.25
N TYR A 157 -0.93 -3.97 -10.54
CA TYR A 157 -1.03 -5.26 -9.86
C TYR A 157 0.02 -5.38 -8.75
N ALA A 158 -0.17 -6.33 -7.87
CA ALA A 158 0.79 -6.65 -6.83
C ALA A 158 1.10 -8.15 -6.83
N VAL A 159 2.32 -8.49 -6.47
CA VAL A 159 2.81 -9.87 -6.38
C VAL A 159 3.33 -10.11 -4.97
N LEU A 160 2.86 -11.19 -4.36
CA LEU A 160 3.41 -11.69 -3.12
C LEU A 160 4.49 -12.73 -3.46
N ASN A 161 5.74 -12.43 -3.16
CA ASN A 161 6.85 -13.32 -3.48
C ASN A 161 6.99 -14.46 -2.47
N PHE A 162 6.80 -14.16 -1.17
CA PHE A 162 6.85 -15.17 -0.10
C PHE A 162 6.24 -14.61 1.19
#